data_5fbaabf7d5349adbca512b47e343562b
#
_entry.id   5fbaabf7d5349adbca512b47e343562b
#
_cell.length_a   1.000
_cell.length_b   1.000
_cell.length_c   1.000
_cell.angle_alpha   90.00
_cell.angle_beta   90.00
_cell.angle_gamma   90.00
#
_symmetry.space_group_name_H-M   'P 1'
#
loop_
_entity.id
_entity.type
_entity.pdbx_description
1 polymer ?
#
loop_
_entity_poly.entity_id
_entity_poly.type
_entity_poly.pdbx_seq_one_letter_code
_entity_poly.pdbx_strand_id
1 'polypeptide(L)'
;MIIDLKNGKNGTAPVVRLNSGHMLPVVGLGTYALHGDACVNAVYQAVQSGYRLIDTASFYGNEREVGEGVRQSGVSRSEIFVQTKLYPNQYSHAEQAIDEALSKLDIGSIDRMLLPHTASDDVTAY
;
A
#
# COMPACT_ATOMS: atom_id res chain seq x y z
N MET A 1 -13.42 10.22 15.05
CA MET A 1 -11.98 10.42 14.76
C MET A 1 -11.76 11.85 14.35
N ILE A 2 -10.84 12.54 15.00
CA ILE A 2 -10.47 13.91 14.61
C ILE A 2 -9.21 13.81 13.76
N ILE A 3 -9.25 14.33 12.54
CA ILE A 3 -8.10 14.39 11.65
C ILE A 3 -7.47 15.76 11.80
N ASP A 4 -6.23 15.81 12.28
CA ASP A 4 -5.45 17.05 12.31
C ASP A 4 -4.70 17.20 10.97
N LEU A 5 -5.23 18.02 10.09
CA LEU A 5 -4.66 18.26 8.78
C LEU A 5 -3.31 19.00 8.82
N LYS A 6 -2.89 19.46 9.99
CA LYS A 6 -1.63 20.18 10.17
C LYS A 6 -0.50 19.31 10.73
N ASN A 7 -0.78 18.03 11.03
CA ASN A 7 0.22 17.18 11.68
C ASN A 7 1.25 16.56 10.73
N GLY A 8 1.11 16.76 9.43
CA GLY A 8 2.12 16.34 8.46
C GLY A 8 3.40 17.16 8.65
N LYS A 9 4.55 16.48 8.60
CA LYS A 9 5.86 17.11 8.78
C LYS A 9 6.52 17.38 7.43
N ASN A 10 7.15 18.55 7.29
CA ASN A 10 7.99 18.89 6.12
C ASN A 10 7.27 18.68 4.77
N GLY A 11 5.99 19.07 4.69
CA GLY A 11 5.21 18.96 3.47
C GLY A 11 4.67 17.55 3.19
N THR A 12 4.72 16.64 4.16
CA THR A 12 4.12 15.31 4.01
C THR A 12 2.63 15.33 4.38
N ALA A 13 1.90 14.32 3.89
CA ALA A 13 0.48 14.16 4.21
C ALA A 13 0.25 14.03 5.73
N PRO A 14 -0.84 14.60 6.27
CA PRO A 14 -1.23 14.36 7.65
C PRO A 14 -1.50 12.90 7.92
N VAL A 15 -1.38 12.49 9.18
CA VAL A 15 -1.59 11.09 9.60
C VAL A 15 -2.64 11.02 10.71
N VAL A 16 -3.28 9.85 10.82
CA VAL A 16 -4.14 9.48 11.95
C VAL A 16 -3.55 8.27 12.65
N ARG A 17 -3.74 8.19 13.97
CA ARG A 17 -3.27 7.06 14.74
C ARG A 17 -4.33 5.95 14.73
N LEU A 18 -3.93 4.76 14.30
CA LEU A 18 -4.78 3.57 14.36
C LEU A 18 -4.80 3.01 15.79
N ASN A 19 -5.79 2.16 16.09
CA ASN A 19 -5.89 1.49 17.39
C ASN A 19 -4.70 0.56 17.69
N SER A 20 -3.99 0.12 16.63
CA SER A 20 -2.74 -0.65 16.76
C SER A 20 -1.53 0.21 17.17
N GLY A 21 -1.69 1.53 17.20
CA GLY A 21 -0.60 2.48 17.44
C GLY A 21 0.14 2.93 16.17
N HIS A 22 -0.09 2.28 15.03
CA HIS A 22 0.50 2.68 13.76
C HIS A 22 -0.13 3.96 13.24
N MET A 23 0.66 4.74 12.51
CA MET A 23 0.20 5.99 11.89
C MET A 23 -0.22 5.72 10.45
N LEU A 24 -1.44 6.13 10.09
CA LEU A 24 -1.97 5.99 8.72
C LEU A 24 -2.06 7.36 8.07
N PRO A 25 -1.35 7.60 6.95
CA PRO A 25 -1.54 8.84 6.18
C PRO A 25 -2.97 8.94 5.66
N VAL A 26 -3.53 10.15 5.68
CA VAL A 26 -4.93 10.38 5.29
C VAL A 26 -5.11 10.53 3.79
N VAL A 27 -4.02 10.72 3.05
CA VAL A 27 -3.99 10.83 1.58
C VAL A 27 -2.98 9.84 1.04
N GLY A 28 -3.34 9.14 0.00
CA GLY A 28 -2.47 8.15 -0.64
C GLY A 28 -2.61 8.15 -2.16
N LEU A 29 -1.65 7.50 -2.80
CA LEU A 29 -1.69 7.23 -4.23
C LEU A 29 -2.30 5.85 -4.48
N GLY A 30 -3.39 5.79 -5.27
CA GLY A 30 -3.89 4.54 -5.84
C GLY A 30 -3.17 4.23 -7.15
N THR A 31 -2.81 2.98 -7.35
CA THR A 31 -2.00 2.56 -8.51
C THR A 31 -2.79 1.75 -9.54
N TYR A 32 -4.10 1.63 -9.40
CA TYR A 32 -4.94 0.92 -10.38
C TYR A 32 -4.70 1.47 -11.78
N ALA A 33 -4.58 0.57 -12.75
CA ALA A 33 -4.34 0.86 -14.17
C ALA A 33 -3.01 1.54 -14.49
N LEU A 34 -2.08 1.62 -13.54
CA LEU A 34 -0.71 2.08 -13.79
C LEU A 34 0.18 0.86 -14.05
N HIS A 35 1.03 0.93 -15.05
CA HIS A 35 1.93 -0.16 -15.45
C HIS A 35 3.30 0.37 -15.88
N GLY A 36 4.32 -0.50 -15.81
CA GLY A 36 5.66 -0.22 -16.32
C GLY A 36 6.29 1.03 -15.71
N ASP A 37 7.08 1.73 -16.51
CA ASP A 37 7.80 2.92 -16.08
C ASP A 37 6.87 4.04 -15.61
N ALA A 38 5.68 4.13 -16.18
CA ALA A 38 4.68 5.12 -15.75
C ALA A 38 4.25 4.87 -14.30
N CYS A 39 4.10 3.60 -13.91
CA CYS A 39 3.77 3.24 -12.52
C CYS A 39 4.94 3.57 -11.58
N VAL A 40 6.14 3.16 -11.94
CA VAL A 40 7.36 3.47 -11.15
C VAL A 40 7.49 4.98 -10.93
N ASN A 41 7.35 5.74 -12.00
CA ASN A 41 7.48 7.20 -11.95
C ASN A 41 6.36 7.85 -11.12
N ALA A 42 5.12 7.38 -11.26
CA ALA A 42 3.99 7.91 -10.49
C ALA A 42 4.20 7.72 -8.98
N VAL A 43 4.65 6.54 -8.57
CA VAL A 43 4.96 6.25 -7.16
C VAL A 43 6.11 7.11 -6.68
N TYR A 44 7.20 7.17 -7.45
CA TYR A 44 8.35 8.00 -7.13
C TYR A 44 7.93 9.47 -6.94
N GLN A 45 7.22 10.05 -7.89
CA GLN A 45 6.80 11.45 -7.84
C GLN A 45 5.82 11.72 -6.68
N ALA A 46 4.92 10.79 -6.41
CA ALA A 46 3.99 10.92 -5.28
C ALA A 46 4.76 11.01 -3.95
N VAL A 47 5.73 10.13 -3.74
CA VAL A 47 6.54 10.13 -2.52
C VAL A 47 7.36 11.41 -2.43
N GLN A 48 7.97 11.87 -3.54
CA GLN A 48 8.70 13.13 -3.56
C GLN A 48 7.80 14.32 -3.24
N SER A 49 6.52 14.25 -3.60
CA SER A 49 5.53 15.30 -3.34
C SER A 49 4.94 15.29 -1.92
N GLY A 50 5.34 14.32 -1.10
CA GLY A 50 4.89 14.22 0.29
C GLY A 50 3.84 13.15 0.56
N TYR A 51 3.42 12.38 -0.43
CA TYR A 51 2.56 11.21 -0.20
C TYR A 51 3.33 10.15 0.59
N ARG A 52 2.65 9.54 1.56
CA ARG A 52 3.23 8.51 2.43
C ARG A 52 2.40 7.24 2.48
N LEU A 53 1.30 7.16 1.71
CA LEU A 53 0.46 5.96 1.56
C LEU A 53 0.42 5.59 0.08
N ILE A 54 0.79 4.35 -0.23
CA ILE A 54 0.69 3.77 -1.58
C ILE A 54 -0.25 2.58 -1.51
N ASP A 55 -1.27 2.58 -2.36
CA ASP A 55 -2.25 1.51 -2.46
C ASP A 55 -2.08 0.75 -3.78
N THR A 56 -1.95 -0.55 -3.69
CA THR A 56 -1.90 -1.45 -4.84
C THR A 56 -2.71 -2.73 -4.56
N ALA A 57 -2.63 -3.71 -5.43
CA ALA A 57 -3.30 -5.00 -5.29
C ALA A 57 -2.62 -6.05 -6.16
N SER A 58 -2.73 -7.31 -5.75
CA SER A 58 -2.24 -8.44 -6.56
C SER A 58 -2.87 -8.44 -7.95
N PHE A 59 -4.15 -8.10 -8.04
CA PHE A 59 -4.91 -8.08 -9.29
C PHE A 59 -4.45 -6.98 -10.25
N TYR A 60 -3.81 -5.91 -9.75
CA TYR A 60 -3.36 -4.82 -10.63
C TYR A 60 -2.17 -5.20 -11.50
N GLY A 61 -1.43 -6.24 -11.13
CA GLY A 61 -0.28 -6.71 -11.90
C GLY A 61 0.90 -5.74 -11.89
N ASN A 62 0.98 -4.85 -10.90
CA ASN A 62 1.99 -3.79 -10.86
C ASN A 62 2.76 -3.71 -9.53
N GLU A 63 2.67 -4.74 -8.68
CA GLU A 63 3.35 -4.69 -7.38
C GLU A 63 4.87 -4.54 -7.50
N ARG A 64 5.48 -5.08 -8.57
CA ARG A 64 6.93 -4.92 -8.83
C ARG A 64 7.28 -3.46 -9.09
N GLU A 65 6.51 -2.79 -9.92
CA GLU A 65 6.72 -1.38 -10.27
C GLU A 65 6.47 -0.48 -9.06
N VAL A 66 5.44 -0.78 -8.28
CA VAL A 66 5.16 -0.05 -7.02
C VAL A 66 6.35 -0.15 -6.08
N GLY A 67 6.86 -1.35 -5.85
CA GLY A 67 8.02 -1.58 -5.00
C GLY A 67 9.26 -0.83 -5.50
N GLU A 68 9.50 -0.85 -6.81
CA GLU A 68 10.61 -0.13 -7.42
C GLU A 68 10.49 1.38 -7.19
N GLY A 69 9.31 1.96 -7.39
CA GLY A 69 9.08 3.38 -7.14
C GLY A 69 9.32 3.77 -5.68
N VAL A 70 8.91 2.92 -4.75
CA VAL A 70 9.18 3.12 -3.31
C VAL A 70 10.69 3.10 -3.05
N ARG A 71 11.41 2.10 -3.56
CA ARG A 71 12.86 2.00 -3.37
C ARG A 71 13.61 3.18 -3.98
N GLN A 72 13.24 3.59 -5.18
CA GLN A 72 13.87 4.71 -5.89
C GLN A 72 13.63 6.06 -5.21
N SER A 73 12.57 6.18 -4.41
CA SER A 73 12.22 7.43 -3.76
C SER A 73 13.29 7.95 -2.80
N GLY A 74 14.12 7.05 -2.28
CA GLY A 74 15.15 7.39 -1.29
C GLY A 74 14.60 7.71 0.10
N VAL A 75 13.28 7.68 0.28
CA VAL A 75 12.65 7.90 1.58
C VAL A 75 12.71 6.60 2.40
N SER A 76 12.98 6.72 3.69
CA SER A 76 13.05 5.57 4.58
C SER A 76 11.77 4.73 4.49
N ARG A 77 11.92 3.41 4.37
CA ARG A 77 10.78 2.48 4.26
C ARG A 77 9.78 2.65 5.40
N SER A 78 10.26 2.90 6.61
CA SER A 78 9.41 3.09 7.79
C SER A 78 8.52 4.33 7.72
N GLU A 79 8.81 5.27 6.83
CA GLU A 79 8.01 6.48 6.64
C GLU A 79 6.92 6.31 5.58
N ILE A 80 6.91 5.20 4.85
CA ILE A 80 5.95 4.95 3.77
C ILE A 80 5.05 3.79 4.17
N PHE A 81 3.74 4.01 4.12
CA PHE A 81 2.73 3.01 4.40
C PHE A 81 2.31 2.39 3.06
N VAL A 82 2.58 1.10 2.87
CA VAL A 82 2.23 0.38 1.65
C VAL A 82 1.17 -0.67 1.97
N GLN A 83 0.07 -0.62 1.22
CA GLN A 83 -0.98 -1.62 1.32
C GLN A 83 -1.23 -2.30 -0.02
N THR A 84 -1.55 -3.58 0.03
CA THR A 84 -1.97 -4.35 -1.12
C THR A 84 -3.19 -5.20 -0.76
N LYS A 85 -3.68 -5.99 -1.69
CA LYS A 85 -4.95 -6.71 -1.53
C LYS A 85 -4.81 -8.14 -2.03
N LEU A 86 -5.48 -9.07 -1.33
CA LEU A 86 -5.77 -10.42 -1.82
C LEU A 86 -7.22 -10.50 -2.26
N TYR A 87 -7.48 -11.31 -3.27
CA TYR A 87 -8.83 -11.52 -3.81
C TYR A 87 -9.33 -12.94 -3.47
N PRO A 88 -10.65 -13.19 -3.60
CA PRO A 88 -11.24 -14.47 -3.19
C PRO A 88 -10.57 -15.71 -3.78
N ASN A 89 -10.08 -15.64 -5.02
CA ASN A 89 -9.38 -16.76 -5.65
C ASN A 89 -8.01 -17.06 -5.01
N GLN A 90 -7.53 -16.19 -4.14
CA GLN A 90 -6.25 -16.35 -3.41
C GLN A 90 -6.45 -16.79 -1.96
N TYR A 91 -7.67 -16.74 -1.41
CA TYR A 91 -7.89 -16.97 0.02
C TYR A 91 -7.56 -18.40 0.45
N SER A 92 -7.77 -19.38 -0.41
CA SER A 92 -7.44 -20.78 -0.09
C SER A 92 -5.93 -21.06 0.00
N HIS A 93 -5.11 -20.17 -0.53
CA HIS A 93 -3.64 -20.23 -0.48
C HIS A 93 -3.05 -18.87 -0.09
N ALA A 94 -3.66 -18.24 0.90
CA ALA A 94 -3.33 -16.87 1.31
C ALA A 94 -1.87 -16.70 1.72
N GLU A 95 -1.30 -17.67 2.42
CA GLU A 95 0.10 -17.61 2.85
C GLU A 95 1.04 -17.50 1.65
N GLN A 96 0.84 -18.35 0.63
CA GLN A 96 1.61 -18.28 -0.61
C GLN A 96 1.41 -16.94 -1.32
N ALA A 97 0.18 -16.45 -1.39
CA ALA A 97 -0.14 -15.19 -2.04
C ALA A 97 0.50 -13.99 -1.33
N ILE A 98 0.58 -14.02 0.00
CA ILE A 98 1.29 -13.01 0.79
C ILE A 98 2.78 -13.04 0.49
N ASP A 99 3.38 -14.23 0.44
CA ASP A 99 4.80 -14.38 0.10
C ASP A 99 5.10 -13.87 -1.32
N GLU A 100 4.21 -14.11 -2.27
CA GLU A 100 4.33 -13.59 -3.62
C GLU A 100 4.26 -12.05 -3.65
N ALA A 101 3.34 -11.45 -2.88
CA ALA A 101 3.23 -10.00 -2.78
C ALA A 101 4.50 -9.40 -2.16
N LEU A 102 5.01 -9.99 -1.08
CA LEU A 102 6.27 -9.57 -0.44
C LEU A 102 7.44 -9.64 -1.41
N SER A 103 7.52 -10.72 -2.19
CA SER A 103 8.56 -10.91 -3.18
C SER A 103 8.49 -9.88 -4.31
N LYS A 104 7.30 -9.61 -4.82
CA LYS A 104 7.10 -8.66 -5.92
C LYS A 104 7.37 -7.23 -5.48
N LEU A 105 6.83 -6.81 -4.35
CA LEU A 105 7.07 -5.47 -3.81
C LEU A 105 8.53 -5.26 -3.44
N ASP A 106 9.17 -6.27 -2.85
CA ASP A 106 10.59 -6.25 -2.47
C ASP A 106 10.97 -5.00 -1.66
N ILE A 107 10.19 -4.72 -0.64
CA ILE A 107 10.36 -3.56 0.26
C ILE A 107 10.45 -3.98 1.74
N GLY A 108 10.65 -5.28 1.99
CA GLY A 108 10.88 -5.86 3.31
C GLY A 108 9.60 -6.24 4.06
N SER A 109 8.55 -5.45 3.95
CA SER A 109 7.29 -5.69 4.65
C SER A 109 6.12 -5.01 3.94
N ILE A 110 4.90 -5.44 4.30
CA ILE A 110 3.66 -4.81 3.86
C ILE A 110 2.97 -4.28 5.12
N ASP A 111 2.53 -3.03 5.09
CA ASP A 111 1.92 -2.40 6.27
C ASP A 111 0.48 -2.84 6.47
N ARG A 112 -0.25 -3.10 5.38
CA ARG A 112 -1.62 -3.59 5.44
C ARG A 112 -1.96 -4.47 4.25
N MET A 113 -2.62 -5.60 4.55
CA MET A 113 -3.20 -6.49 3.55
C MET A 113 -4.72 -6.39 3.65
N LEU A 114 -5.37 -6.01 2.56
CA LEU A 114 -6.82 -5.90 2.50
C LEU A 114 -7.44 -7.11 1.82
N LEU A 115 -8.65 -7.46 2.26
CA LEU A 115 -9.50 -8.49 1.67
C LEU A 115 -10.77 -7.81 1.16
N PRO A 116 -10.78 -7.31 -0.08
CA PRO A 116 -11.84 -6.41 -0.56
C PRO A 116 -13.19 -7.09 -0.77
N HIS A 117 -13.20 -8.43 -0.84
CA HIS A 117 -14.43 -9.22 -1.04
C HIS A 117 -14.47 -10.41 -0.10
N THR A 118 -15.66 -10.86 0.26
CA THR A 118 -15.83 -12.15 0.92
C THR A 118 -15.59 -13.29 -0.06
N ALA A 119 -15.08 -14.43 0.42
CA ALA A 119 -14.91 -15.64 -0.40
C ALA A 119 -16.24 -16.28 -0.78
N SER A 120 -17.31 -15.96 -0.04
CA SER A 120 -18.68 -16.37 -0.27
C SER A 120 -19.61 -15.24 0.20
N ASP A 121 -20.92 -15.41 0.03
CA ASP A 121 -21.90 -14.47 0.59
C ASP A 121 -21.94 -14.50 2.12
N ASP A 122 -21.19 -15.37 2.74
CA ASP A 122 -21.08 -15.49 4.19
C ASP A 122 -20.01 -14.54 4.73
N VAL A 123 -20.45 -13.51 5.42
CA VAL A 123 -19.56 -12.50 6.05
C VAL A 123 -18.65 -13.09 7.11
N THR A 124 -18.90 -14.31 7.58
CA THR A 124 -18.02 -14.98 8.55
C THR A 124 -16.73 -15.51 7.93
N ALA A 125 -16.58 -15.43 6.60
CA ALA A 125 -15.37 -15.84 5.90
C ALA A 125 -14.15 -14.95 6.17
N TYR A 126 -14.34 -13.83 6.83
CA TYR A 126 -13.27 -12.92 7.25
C TYR A 126 -12.72 -13.27 8.61
#